data_b5d24184c63853751f633310d1e916b2
#
_entry.id   b5d24184c63853751f633310d1e916b2
#
_cell.length_a   1.000
_cell.length_b   1.000
_cell.length_c   1.000
_cell.angle_alpha   90.00
_cell.angle_beta   90.00
_cell.angle_gamma   90.00
#
_symmetry.space_group_name_H-M   'P 1'
#
loop_
_entity.id
_entity.type
_entity.pdbx_description
1 polymer ?
#
loop_
_entity_poly.entity_id
_entity_poly.type
_entity_poly.pdbx_seq_one_letter_code
_entity_poly.pdbx_strand_id
1 'polypeptide(L)'
;FTSLDYYNMTSNGSLSILPKFKTIQQSSEWSCGVASALMVMDFYGKRGNLGEEDLAKLRSNGLTPGPTSVKQAVEMFKGVGGFSVESNYDHVGEDPHEVFPLSRFKEEIQAGNAVMVCWIEWGGHWQVVIGYDDMGTETTQDDVMIMADPYDTTDHNQDGYFVYGAERFYYNWSMYDFFAEEGKEDYERNALFVLAKPE
;
A
#
# COMPACT_ATOMS: atom_id res chain seq x y z
N PHE A 1 8.10 23.19 10.99
CA PHE A 1 8.75 22.16 10.19
C PHE A 1 8.41 22.36 8.72
N THR A 2 9.37 22.13 7.84
CA THR A 2 9.16 22.23 6.41
C THR A 2 8.63 20.89 5.91
N SER A 3 7.48 20.88 5.25
CA SER A 3 6.96 19.73 4.52
C SER A 3 7.49 19.75 3.08
N LEU A 4 7.76 18.58 2.54
CA LEU A 4 8.03 18.42 1.12
C LEU A 4 6.71 18.36 0.34
N ASP A 5 6.69 18.92 -0.85
CA ASP A 5 5.51 18.86 -1.72
C ASP A 5 5.52 17.56 -2.53
N TYR A 6 5.23 16.43 -1.87
CA TYR A 6 5.22 15.10 -2.50
C TYR A 6 4.26 15.01 -3.68
N TYR A 7 3.13 15.70 -3.63
CA TYR A 7 2.15 15.70 -4.71
C TYR A 7 2.73 16.25 -6.03
N ASN A 8 3.58 17.26 -5.93
CA ASN A 8 4.20 17.89 -7.10
C ASN A 8 5.60 17.35 -7.43
N MET A 9 6.11 16.42 -6.64
CA MET A 9 7.37 15.76 -6.95
C MET A 9 7.30 14.97 -8.26
N THR A 10 8.44 14.91 -8.92
CA THR A 10 8.65 14.12 -10.13
C THR A 10 9.90 13.27 -9.98
N SER A 11 9.91 12.12 -10.62
CA SER A 11 11.07 11.23 -10.66
C SER A 11 12.29 11.95 -11.23
N ASN A 12 13.43 11.74 -10.60
CA ASN A 12 14.72 12.28 -11.06
C ASN A 12 15.83 11.37 -10.54
N GLY A 13 16.93 11.22 -11.27
CA GLY A 13 18.13 10.52 -10.80
C GLY A 13 17.82 9.26 -9.97
N SER A 14 17.94 9.38 -8.66
CA SER A 14 17.72 8.31 -7.68
C SER A 14 16.25 8.13 -7.28
N LEU A 15 15.45 9.17 -7.36
CA LEU A 15 14.06 9.17 -6.96
C LEU A 15 13.14 8.65 -8.08
N SER A 16 12.34 7.65 -7.75
CA SER A 16 11.19 7.20 -8.53
C SER A 16 9.92 7.47 -7.73
N ILE A 17 8.97 8.24 -8.27
CA ILE A 17 7.73 8.60 -7.58
C ILE A 17 6.55 8.66 -8.55
N LEU A 18 5.38 8.21 -8.10
CA LEU A 18 4.13 8.33 -8.86
C LEU A 18 3.68 9.79 -8.85
N PRO A 19 3.60 10.44 -10.02
CA PRO A 19 3.30 11.87 -10.08
C PRO A 19 1.83 12.13 -9.74
N LYS A 20 1.58 13.20 -8.98
CA LYS A 20 0.22 13.63 -8.65
C LYS A 20 -0.63 12.59 -7.90
N PHE A 21 0.01 11.71 -7.15
CA PHE A 21 -0.70 10.77 -6.31
C PHE A 21 -1.36 11.52 -5.15
N LYS A 22 -2.68 11.47 -5.08
CA LYS A 22 -3.46 12.19 -4.07
C LYS A 22 -3.78 11.30 -2.88
N THR A 23 -3.53 11.77 -1.69
CA THR A 23 -3.87 11.09 -0.44
C THR A 23 -5.34 11.27 -0.05
N ILE A 24 -5.89 10.28 0.63
CA ILE A 24 -7.25 10.29 1.18
C ILE A 24 -7.16 9.81 2.62
N GLN A 25 -7.64 10.62 3.56
CA GLN A 25 -7.69 10.23 4.97
C GLN A 25 -8.91 9.36 5.24
N GLN A 26 -8.70 8.29 6.01
CA GLN A 26 -9.77 7.37 6.40
C GLN A 26 -10.78 8.05 7.35
N SER A 27 -12.04 7.70 7.22
CA SER A 27 -13.11 8.26 8.03
C SER A 27 -13.40 7.48 9.31
N SER A 28 -12.83 6.29 9.46
CA SER A 28 -13.03 5.42 10.62
C SER A 28 -11.75 4.66 10.97
N GLU A 29 -11.64 4.15 12.20
CA GLU A 29 -10.46 3.42 12.68
C GLU A 29 -10.19 2.11 11.93
N TRP A 30 -11.19 1.56 11.24
CA TRP A 30 -11.07 0.28 10.52
C TRP A 30 -10.93 0.42 9.01
N SER A 31 -11.06 1.63 8.45
CA SER A 31 -11.19 1.80 6.99
C SER A 31 -9.88 2.06 6.25
N CYS A 32 -8.71 1.81 6.87
CA CYS A 32 -7.41 2.03 6.23
C CYS A 32 -7.27 1.30 4.89
N GLY A 33 -7.67 0.04 4.80
CA GLY A 33 -7.61 -0.71 3.54
C GLY A 33 -8.57 -0.18 2.47
N VAL A 34 -9.74 0.31 2.89
CA VAL A 34 -10.72 0.93 1.98
C VAL A 34 -10.19 2.26 1.43
N ALA A 35 -9.68 3.12 2.30
CA ALA A 35 -9.12 4.42 1.90
C ALA A 35 -7.87 4.24 1.02
N SER A 36 -7.01 3.28 1.34
CA SER A 36 -5.86 2.94 0.51
C SER A 36 -6.27 2.48 -0.89
N ALA A 37 -7.28 1.62 -1.00
CA ALA A 37 -7.80 1.20 -2.30
C ALA A 37 -8.42 2.36 -3.08
N LEU A 38 -9.14 3.28 -2.40
CA LEU A 38 -9.67 4.49 -3.05
C LEU A 38 -8.55 5.38 -3.60
N MET A 39 -7.44 5.54 -2.87
CA MET A 39 -6.29 6.32 -3.35
C MET A 39 -5.72 5.73 -4.63
N VAL A 40 -5.56 4.40 -4.70
CA VAL A 40 -5.08 3.69 -5.89
C VAL A 40 -6.05 3.87 -7.06
N MET A 41 -7.35 3.71 -6.83
CA MET A 41 -8.39 3.88 -7.85
C MET A 41 -8.44 5.32 -8.36
N ASP A 42 -8.31 6.32 -7.47
CA ASP A 42 -8.27 7.74 -7.82
C ASP A 42 -7.07 8.06 -8.70
N PHE A 43 -5.89 7.54 -8.33
CA PHE A 43 -4.65 7.71 -9.09
C PHE A 43 -4.78 7.22 -10.54
N TYR A 44 -5.45 6.09 -10.76
CA TYR A 44 -5.70 5.55 -12.11
C TYR A 44 -6.94 6.13 -12.81
N GLY A 45 -7.61 7.11 -12.19
CA GLY A 45 -8.83 7.71 -12.75
C GLY A 45 -10.04 6.76 -12.81
N LYS A 46 -10.02 5.71 -12.00
CA LYS A 46 -11.09 4.68 -11.96
C LYS A 46 -11.99 4.75 -10.72
N ARG A 47 -11.78 5.73 -9.85
CA ARG A 47 -12.60 5.92 -8.66
C ARG A 47 -14.03 6.37 -8.99
N GLY A 48 -14.21 7.23 -9.98
CA GLY A 48 -15.49 7.86 -10.24
C GLY A 48 -16.01 8.62 -9.01
N ASN A 49 -17.25 8.38 -8.63
CA ASN A 49 -17.89 9.00 -7.46
C ASN A 49 -17.86 8.11 -6.21
N LEU A 50 -17.08 7.02 -6.21
CA LEU A 50 -17.02 6.10 -5.07
C LEU A 50 -16.41 6.79 -3.84
N GLY A 51 -17.11 6.66 -2.71
CA GLY A 51 -16.62 6.96 -1.39
C GLY A 51 -16.22 5.69 -0.62
N GLU A 52 -15.71 5.86 0.61
CA GLU A 52 -15.31 4.72 1.45
C GLU A 52 -16.48 3.74 1.69
N GLU A 53 -17.70 4.28 1.96
CA GLU A 53 -18.88 3.45 2.22
C GLU A 53 -19.25 2.60 1.00
N ASP A 54 -19.19 3.19 -0.20
CA ASP A 54 -19.53 2.47 -1.44
C ASP A 54 -18.53 1.35 -1.70
N LEU A 55 -17.25 1.63 -1.51
CA LEU A 55 -16.20 0.66 -1.73
C LEU A 55 -16.21 -0.43 -0.66
N ALA A 56 -16.42 -0.07 0.61
CA ALA A 56 -16.49 -1.03 1.72
C ALA A 56 -17.61 -2.07 1.54
N LYS A 57 -18.74 -1.68 0.92
CA LYS A 57 -19.85 -2.60 0.61
C LYS A 57 -19.46 -3.76 -0.30
N LEU A 58 -18.36 -3.63 -1.05
CA LEU A 58 -17.85 -4.68 -1.93
C LEU A 58 -17.03 -5.75 -1.20
N ARG A 59 -16.65 -5.51 0.05
CA ARG A 59 -16.00 -6.52 0.89
C ARG A 59 -16.99 -7.59 1.30
N SER A 60 -16.53 -8.81 1.52
CA SER A 60 -17.37 -9.93 1.99
C SER A 60 -18.08 -9.67 3.33
N ASN A 61 -17.48 -8.81 4.20
CA ASN A 61 -18.11 -8.35 5.45
C ASN A 61 -18.84 -7.00 5.33
N GLY A 62 -18.90 -6.42 4.12
CA GLY A 62 -19.59 -5.17 3.85
C GLY A 62 -19.14 -4.02 4.74
N LEU A 63 -20.08 -3.33 5.36
CA LEU A 63 -19.85 -2.21 6.26
C LEU A 63 -19.55 -2.61 7.72
N THR A 64 -19.49 -3.91 8.01
CA THR A 64 -19.15 -4.37 9.37
C THR A 64 -17.77 -3.83 9.76
N PRO A 65 -17.66 -3.11 10.89
CA PRO A 65 -16.37 -2.64 11.37
C PRO A 65 -15.38 -3.79 11.55
N GLY A 66 -14.15 -3.56 11.13
CA GLY A 66 -13.09 -4.55 11.24
C GLY A 66 -12.02 -4.37 10.16
N PRO A 67 -10.84 -4.94 10.35
CA PRO A 67 -9.72 -4.81 9.41
C PRO A 67 -10.10 -5.36 8.03
N THR A 68 -9.50 -4.80 7.00
CA THR A 68 -9.60 -5.32 5.63
C THR A 68 -8.53 -6.38 5.41
N SER A 69 -8.94 -7.62 5.11
CA SER A 69 -8.00 -8.68 4.71
C SER A 69 -7.50 -8.47 3.28
N VAL A 70 -6.44 -9.19 2.89
CA VAL A 70 -5.98 -9.22 1.49
C VAL A 70 -7.11 -9.63 0.55
N LYS A 71 -7.87 -10.67 0.92
CA LYS A 71 -9.04 -11.14 0.16
C LYS A 71 -10.05 -10.02 -0.06
N GLN A 72 -10.39 -9.30 0.99
CA GLN A 72 -11.36 -8.21 0.92
C GLN A 72 -10.84 -7.03 0.09
N ALA A 73 -9.54 -6.73 0.14
CA ALA A 73 -8.94 -5.73 -0.74
C ALA A 73 -9.05 -6.15 -2.22
N VAL A 74 -8.76 -7.41 -2.53
CA VAL A 74 -8.95 -7.98 -3.88
C VAL A 74 -10.42 -7.91 -4.32
N GLU A 75 -11.36 -8.25 -3.43
CA GLU A 75 -12.80 -8.15 -3.68
C GLU A 75 -13.24 -6.74 -4.09
N MET A 76 -12.69 -5.71 -3.43
CA MET A 76 -12.99 -4.31 -3.78
C MET A 76 -12.55 -3.97 -5.20
N PHE A 77 -11.31 -4.27 -5.58
CA PHE A 77 -10.83 -4.01 -6.95
C PHE A 77 -11.59 -4.79 -8.01
N LYS A 78 -11.87 -6.07 -7.76
CA LYS A 78 -12.67 -6.91 -8.66
C LYS A 78 -14.11 -6.44 -8.77
N GLY A 79 -14.70 -5.95 -7.68
CA GLY A 79 -16.05 -5.43 -7.64
C GLY A 79 -16.21 -4.14 -8.44
N VAL A 80 -15.20 -3.25 -8.41
CA VAL A 80 -15.17 -2.05 -9.25
C VAL A 80 -14.89 -2.39 -10.71
N GLY A 81 -14.01 -3.36 -10.95
CA GLY A 81 -13.63 -3.81 -12.28
C GLY A 81 -12.58 -2.93 -12.97
N GLY A 82 -12.07 -3.41 -14.11
CA GLY A 82 -11.05 -2.73 -14.91
C GLY A 82 -9.65 -2.75 -14.29
N PHE A 83 -9.38 -3.75 -13.45
CA PHE A 83 -8.07 -3.98 -12.84
C PHE A 83 -7.64 -5.44 -12.99
N SER A 84 -6.40 -5.64 -13.38
CA SER A 84 -5.66 -6.87 -13.11
C SER A 84 -5.10 -6.78 -11.70
N VAL A 85 -5.34 -7.79 -10.86
CA VAL A 85 -4.97 -7.75 -9.45
C VAL A 85 -4.07 -8.94 -9.12
N GLU A 86 -2.88 -8.64 -8.61
CA GLU A 86 -1.95 -9.61 -8.02
C GLU A 86 -1.90 -9.38 -6.50
N SER A 87 -1.82 -10.46 -5.75
CA SER A 87 -1.81 -10.42 -4.29
C SER A 87 -1.15 -11.67 -3.71
N ASN A 88 -1.03 -11.75 -2.39
CA ASN A 88 -0.56 -12.95 -1.70
C ASN A 88 -1.30 -14.23 -2.10
N TYR A 89 -2.56 -14.12 -2.52
CA TYR A 89 -3.37 -15.29 -2.96
C TYR A 89 -2.85 -15.96 -4.24
N ASP A 90 -2.11 -15.24 -5.06
CA ASP A 90 -1.53 -15.76 -6.30
C ASP A 90 -0.22 -16.50 -6.05
N HIS A 91 0.30 -16.42 -4.82
CA HIS A 91 1.63 -16.88 -4.41
C HIS A 91 1.61 -17.78 -3.17
N VAL A 92 0.56 -18.57 -3.01
CA VAL A 92 0.40 -19.46 -1.85
C VAL A 92 1.51 -20.50 -1.81
N GLY A 93 2.27 -20.50 -0.70
CA GLY A 93 3.37 -21.44 -0.48
C GLY A 93 4.71 -21.02 -1.10
N GLU A 94 4.75 -19.85 -1.73
CA GLU A 94 6.01 -19.26 -2.21
C GLU A 94 6.68 -18.42 -1.12
N ASP A 95 8.00 -18.25 -1.20
CA ASP A 95 8.74 -17.40 -0.28
C ASP A 95 8.40 -15.92 -0.57
N PRO A 96 7.87 -15.16 0.40
CA PRO A 96 7.58 -13.74 0.20
C PRO A 96 8.77 -12.91 -0.28
N HIS A 97 9.99 -13.27 0.11
CA HIS A 97 11.20 -12.58 -0.32
C HIS A 97 11.54 -12.82 -1.79
N GLU A 98 11.13 -13.96 -2.35
CA GLU A 98 11.27 -14.24 -3.79
C GLU A 98 10.13 -13.63 -4.58
N VAL A 99 8.91 -13.66 -4.06
CA VAL A 99 7.73 -13.06 -4.69
C VAL A 99 7.83 -11.55 -4.77
N PHE A 100 8.19 -10.91 -3.67
CA PHE A 100 8.24 -9.46 -3.57
C PHE A 100 9.53 -8.99 -2.87
N PRO A 101 10.69 -9.10 -3.54
CA PRO A 101 11.95 -8.57 -3.02
C PRO A 101 11.90 -7.04 -2.92
N LEU A 102 12.77 -6.46 -2.10
CA LEU A 102 12.83 -5.00 -1.90
C LEU A 102 12.95 -4.23 -3.22
N SER A 103 13.75 -4.74 -4.16
CA SER A 103 13.93 -4.12 -5.49
C SER A 103 12.62 -3.98 -6.28
N ARG A 104 11.67 -4.89 -6.06
CA ARG A 104 10.39 -4.90 -6.79
C ARG A 104 9.56 -3.65 -6.50
N PHE A 105 9.63 -3.09 -5.30
CA PHE A 105 8.94 -1.83 -5.01
C PHE A 105 9.38 -0.71 -5.96
N LYS A 106 10.70 -0.56 -6.14
CA LYS A 106 11.24 0.43 -7.08
C LYS A 106 10.82 0.14 -8.52
N GLU A 107 10.87 -1.12 -8.94
CA GLU A 107 10.49 -1.56 -10.30
C GLU A 107 9.01 -1.26 -10.58
N GLU A 108 8.11 -1.55 -9.65
CA GLU A 108 6.68 -1.27 -9.81
C GLU A 108 6.41 0.25 -9.85
N ILE A 109 7.05 1.04 -9.00
CA ILE A 109 6.92 2.50 -9.04
C ILE A 109 7.44 3.07 -10.36
N GLN A 110 8.57 2.58 -10.85
CA GLN A 110 9.11 2.99 -12.17
C GLN A 110 8.19 2.60 -13.33
N ALA A 111 7.46 1.51 -13.19
CA ALA A 111 6.43 1.08 -14.14
C ALA A 111 5.11 1.87 -14.02
N GLY A 112 5.00 2.78 -13.05
CA GLY A 112 3.80 3.58 -12.82
C GLY A 112 2.75 2.89 -11.94
N ASN A 113 3.14 1.85 -11.18
CA ASN A 113 2.23 1.05 -10.39
C ASN A 113 2.34 1.39 -8.90
N ALA A 114 1.20 1.70 -8.29
CA ALA A 114 1.06 1.86 -6.84
C ALA A 114 0.94 0.48 -6.16
N VAL A 115 1.63 0.29 -5.04
CA VAL A 115 1.61 -0.98 -4.31
C VAL A 115 0.94 -0.78 -2.95
N MET A 116 -0.23 -1.39 -2.75
CA MET A 116 -0.85 -1.45 -1.42
C MET A 116 -0.10 -2.47 -0.56
N VAL A 117 0.22 -2.09 0.65
CA VAL A 117 0.87 -2.95 1.65
C VAL A 117 0.14 -2.88 2.98
N CYS A 118 0.12 -4.01 3.69
CA CYS A 118 -0.32 -4.04 5.09
C CYS A 118 0.83 -4.53 5.94
N TRP A 119 1.14 -3.80 7.00
CA TRP A 119 2.25 -4.10 7.88
C TRP A 119 1.97 -3.73 9.34
N ILE A 120 2.96 -3.90 10.23
CA ILE A 120 2.77 -3.94 11.68
C ILE A 120 2.25 -2.65 12.33
N GLU A 121 2.30 -1.51 11.68
CA GLU A 121 1.80 -0.27 12.28
C GLU A 121 0.38 -0.44 12.81
N TRP A 122 0.13 0.05 14.01
CA TRP A 122 -1.18 -0.03 14.69
C TRP A 122 -1.74 -1.47 14.83
N GLY A 123 -0.89 -2.49 14.82
CA GLY A 123 -1.34 -3.88 14.85
C GLY A 123 -1.90 -4.39 13.51
N GLY A 124 -1.52 -3.75 12.43
CA GLY A 124 -1.93 -4.03 11.06
C GLY A 124 -2.57 -2.80 10.42
N HIS A 125 -1.85 -2.18 9.48
CA HIS A 125 -2.28 -0.95 8.82
C HIS A 125 -1.99 -0.99 7.32
N TRP A 126 -3.01 -0.65 6.52
CA TRP A 126 -2.88 -0.54 5.07
C TRP A 126 -2.40 0.85 4.66
N GLN A 127 -1.43 0.86 3.78
CA GLN A 127 -0.85 2.06 3.17
C GLN A 127 -0.53 1.78 1.71
N VAL A 128 -0.11 2.81 0.99
CA VAL A 128 0.27 2.68 -0.42
C VAL A 128 1.70 3.17 -0.61
N VAL A 129 2.57 2.32 -1.13
CA VAL A 129 3.91 2.73 -1.58
C VAL A 129 3.75 3.48 -2.89
N ILE A 130 4.21 4.72 -2.93
CA ILE A 130 4.08 5.64 -4.07
C ILE A 130 5.41 6.16 -4.58
N GLY A 131 6.50 5.93 -3.86
CA GLY A 131 7.82 6.35 -4.27
C GLY A 131 8.93 5.53 -3.64
N TYR A 132 10.08 5.54 -4.28
CA TYR A 132 11.31 4.90 -3.83
C TYR A 132 12.50 5.76 -4.25
N ASP A 133 13.38 6.08 -3.32
CA ASP A 133 14.63 6.78 -3.58
C ASP A 133 15.79 5.86 -3.19
N ASP A 134 16.63 5.49 -4.16
CA ASP A 134 17.85 4.70 -3.91
C ASP A 134 19.04 5.57 -3.53
N MET A 135 18.81 6.85 -3.28
CA MET A 135 19.81 7.85 -2.88
C MET A 135 21.02 7.94 -3.82
N GLY A 136 21.01 7.22 -4.94
CA GLY A 136 22.10 7.15 -5.91
C GLY A 136 23.32 6.39 -5.39
N THR A 137 23.16 5.50 -4.42
CA THR A 137 24.22 4.67 -3.82
C THR A 137 24.12 3.21 -4.27
N GLU A 138 25.12 2.40 -3.93
CA GLU A 138 25.13 0.96 -4.21
C GLU A 138 24.53 0.13 -3.05
N THR A 139 24.19 0.77 -1.94
CA THR A 139 23.64 0.13 -0.76
C THR A 139 22.17 0.45 -0.59
N THR A 140 21.38 -0.52 -0.12
CA THR A 140 19.96 -0.31 0.22
C THR A 140 19.75 0.24 1.64
N GLN A 141 20.83 0.42 2.41
CA GLN A 141 20.74 0.85 3.81
C GLN A 141 20.27 2.30 3.99
N ASP A 142 20.50 3.14 2.98
CA ASP A 142 20.07 4.53 2.94
C ASP A 142 18.87 4.76 2.01
N ASP A 143 18.36 3.72 1.38
CA ASP A 143 17.15 3.78 0.55
C ASP A 143 15.94 4.20 1.36
N VAL A 144 15.03 4.90 0.69
CA VAL A 144 13.85 5.49 1.30
C VAL A 144 12.60 5.13 0.50
N MET A 145 11.55 4.74 1.21
CA MET A 145 10.20 4.62 0.66
C MET A 145 9.36 5.85 0.96
N ILE A 146 8.58 6.27 -0.02
CA ILE A 146 7.55 7.30 0.15
C ILE A 146 6.20 6.60 0.16
N MET A 147 5.42 6.86 1.21
CA MET A 147 4.15 6.22 1.48
C MET A 147 3.01 7.22 1.40
N ALA A 148 1.86 6.79 0.91
CA ALA A 148 0.58 7.45 1.14
C ALA A 148 -0.16 6.71 2.25
N ASP A 149 -0.46 7.42 3.33
CA ASP A 149 -1.04 6.89 4.56
C ASP A 149 -2.45 7.44 4.77
N PRO A 150 -3.47 6.59 4.85
CA PRO A 150 -4.84 7.03 5.12
C PRO A 150 -5.06 7.46 6.59
N TYR A 151 -4.13 7.17 7.49
CA TYR A 151 -4.18 7.59 8.90
C TYR A 151 -2.86 8.25 9.29
N ASP A 152 -2.62 9.42 8.71
CA ASP A 152 -1.36 10.12 8.86
C ASP A 152 -1.25 10.80 10.22
N THR A 153 -0.56 10.13 11.12
CA THR A 153 -0.15 10.63 12.43
C THR A 153 1.36 10.51 12.64
N THR A 154 2.09 10.25 11.55
CA THR A 154 3.51 9.88 11.58
C THR A 154 4.39 11.09 11.78
N ASP A 155 4.02 12.22 11.21
CA ASP A 155 4.74 13.48 11.35
C ASP A 155 3.80 14.64 11.74
N HIS A 156 4.30 15.87 11.66
CA HIS A 156 3.53 17.06 12.03
C HIS A 156 2.62 17.59 10.91
N ASN A 157 2.74 17.02 9.71
CA ASN A 157 1.98 17.45 8.54
C ASN A 157 0.99 16.34 8.19
N GLN A 158 -0.25 16.51 8.61
CA GLN A 158 -1.31 15.53 8.30
C GLN A 158 -1.75 15.65 6.84
N ASP A 159 -0.81 15.52 5.93
CA ASP A 159 -1.04 15.60 4.49
C ASP A 159 -1.17 14.21 3.82
N GLY A 160 -1.02 13.15 4.58
CA GLY A 160 -1.12 11.78 4.12
C GLY A 160 0.15 11.23 3.48
N TYR A 161 1.27 11.95 3.53
CA TYR A 161 2.55 11.46 3.02
C TYR A 161 3.53 11.29 4.16
N PHE A 162 4.29 10.20 4.13
CA PHE A 162 5.45 10.07 4.99
C PHE A 162 6.57 9.26 4.33
N VAL A 163 7.75 9.32 4.93
CA VAL A 163 8.96 8.69 4.44
C VAL A 163 9.46 7.67 5.45
N TYR A 164 9.87 6.51 4.97
CA TYR A 164 10.39 5.44 5.82
C TYR A 164 11.67 4.84 5.22
N GLY A 165 12.62 4.46 6.06
CA GLY A 165 13.79 3.72 5.60
C GLY A 165 13.36 2.41 4.94
N ALA A 166 13.76 2.18 3.68
CA ALA A 166 13.25 1.09 2.86
C ALA A 166 13.55 -0.30 3.45
N GLU A 167 14.79 -0.55 3.89
CA GLU A 167 15.14 -1.82 4.54
C GLU A 167 14.35 -2.03 5.85
N ARG A 168 14.22 -0.98 6.66
CA ARG A 168 13.50 -1.07 7.93
C ARG A 168 12.02 -1.40 7.71
N PHE A 169 11.38 -0.74 6.73
CA PHE A 169 10.04 -1.10 6.31
C PHE A 169 9.98 -2.56 5.85
N TYR A 170 10.86 -2.93 4.94
CA TYR A 170 10.87 -4.25 4.30
C TYR A 170 10.97 -5.39 5.31
N TYR A 171 11.89 -5.29 6.28
CA TYR A 171 12.03 -6.30 7.31
C TYR A 171 10.83 -6.36 8.25
N ASN A 172 10.27 -5.22 8.65
CA ASN A 172 9.06 -5.21 9.46
C ASN A 172 7.86 -5.77 8.70
N TRP A 173 7.76 -5.53 7.41
CA TRP A 173 6.68 -6.01 6.57
C TRP A 173 6.80 -7.49 6.23
N SER A 174 7.99 -7.97 5.90
CA SER A 174 8.21 -9.33 5.38
C SER A 174 8.52 -10.37 6.43
N MET A 175 9.12 -9.98 7.57
CA MET A 175 9.57 -10.90 8.60
C MET A 175 8.63 -11.00 9.80
N TYR A 176 7.77 -10.01 9.98
CA TYR A 176 6.87 -9.98 11.13
C TYR A 176 5.56 -10.68 10.79
N ASP A 177 5.28 -11.73 11.56
CA ASP A 177 4.04 -12.49 11.44
C ASP A 177 2.94 -11.82 12.27
N PHE A 178 2.10 -11.05 11.60
CA PHE A 178 1.01 -10.33 12.25
C PHE A 178 -0.10 -11.20 12.77
N PHE A 179 -0.37 -12.24 12.03
CA PHE A 179 -1.56 -13.03 12.18
C PHE A 179 -1.19 -14.48 12.52
N ALA A 180 -0.23 -14.64 13.46
CA ALA A 180 0.20 -15.93 14.00
C ALA A 180 -0.93 -16.70 14.72
N GLU A 181 -2.14 -16.15 14.75
CA GLU A 181 -3.29 -16.78 15.38
C GLU A 181 -3.72 -18.04 14.65
N GLU A 182 -4.22 -19.02 15.43
CA GLU A 182 -4.78 -20.24 14.89
C GLU A 182 -5.86 -19.96 13.83
N GLY A 183 -5.76 -20.63 12.69
CA GLY A 183 -6.74 -20.54 11.60
C GLY A 183 -6.53 -19.42 10.58
N LYS A 184 -5.44 -18.67 10.67
CA LYS A 184 -5.03 -17.77 9.58
C LYS A 184 -4.25 -18.55 8.53
N GLU A 185 -4.62 -18.35 7.29
CA GLU A 185 -3.89 -18.93 6.16
C GLU A 185 -2.51 -18.26 6.02
N ASP A 186 -1.50 -19.05 5.63
CA ASP A 186 -0.11 -18.58 5.56
C ASP A 186 0.07 -17.33 4.69
N TYR A 187 -0.72 -17.21 3.62
CA TYR A 187 -0.68 -16.06 2.70
C TYR A 187 -1.32 -14.76 3.24
N GLU A 188 -1.85 -14.78 4.47
CA GLU A 188 -2.36 -13.59 5.16
C GLU A 188 -1.55 -13.24 6.43
N ARG A 189 -0.35 -13.77 6.58
CA ARG A 189 0.43 -13.62 7.81
C ARG A 189 1.46 -12.50 7.74
N ASN A 190 2.23 -12.43 6.68
CA ASN A 190 3.28 -11.43 6.49
C ASN A 190 3.44 -11.02 5.03
N ALA A 191 4.20 -9.98 4.78
CA ALA A 191 4.45 -9.44 3.44
C ALA A 191 3.14 -9.23 2.65
N LEU A 192 2.13 -8.66 3.30
CA LEU A 192 0.81 -8.51 2.71
C LEU A 192 0.81 -7.40 1.67
N PHE A 193 0.39 -7.72 0.45
CA PHE A 193 0.31 -6.76 -0.64
C PHE A 193 -0.91 -6.99 -1.54
N VAL A 194 -1.31 -5.92 -2.20
CA VAL A 194 -2.23 -5.92 -3.33
C VAL A 194 -1.68 -4.98 -4.39
N LEU A 195 -1.44 -5.52 -5.57
CA LEU A 195 -0.95 -4.80 -6.74
C LEU A 195 -2.06 -4.80 -7.80
N ALA A 196 -2.81 -3.72 -7.85
CA ALA A 196 -3.89 -3.54 -8.82
C ALA A 196 -3.39 -2.64 -9.97
N LYS A 197 -3.39 -3.18 -11.18
CA LYS A 197 -2.98 -2.49 -12.40
C LYS A 197 -4.20 -2.24 -13.28
N PRO A 198 -4.38 -1.03 -13.85
CA PRO A 198 -5.49 -0.76 -14.74
C PRO A 198 -5.38 -1.61 -16.02
N GLU A 199 -6.53 -2.15 -16.46
CA GLU A 199 -6.67 -2.84 -17.75
C GLU A 199 -7.00 -1.86 -18.88
#